data_c03d2913825b92fafd28f16f1daa4740
#
_entry.id   c03d2913825b92fafd28f16f1daa4740
#
_cell.length_a   1.000
_cell.length_b   1.000
_cell.length_c   1.000
_cell.angle_alpha   90.00
_cell.angle_beta   90.00
_cell.angle_gamma   90.00
#
_symmetry.space_group_name_H-M   'P 1'
#
loop_
_entity.id
_entity.type
_entity.pdbx_description
1 polymer ?
#
loop_
_entity_poly.entity_id
_entity_poly.type
_entity_poly.pdbx_seq_one_letter_code
_entity_poly.pdbx_strand_id
1 'polypeptide(L)'
;MVDDAGRLLVSRRALSKRTWPGVWTNSFCGHPRWTETTEQSIVRHAAHELGLEITGLEVAVPGFRYRAVDASGVVENEICPVYVARAASDLTANPDEVAELAWAEPGTLGRAVDATPWAFSPWMVLQVAALRDAASGPDGAVSPLLAEVASALG
;
A
#
# COMPACT_ATOMS: atom_id res chain seq x y z
N MET A 1 -5.05 -1.19 -2.26
CA MET A 1 -6.53 -1.23 -2.34
C MET A 1 -6.96 -0.80 -3.72
N VAL A 2 -7.93 -1.50 -4.30
CA VAL A 2 -8.46 -1.26 -5.66
C VAL A 2 -9.97 -1.01 -5.56
N ASP A 3 -10.49 -0.04 -6.29
CA ASP A 3 -11.94 0.18 -6.43
C ASP A 3 -12.51 -0.54 -7.66
N ASP A 4 -13.82 -0.41 -7.87
CA ASP A 4 -14.52 -1.03 -9.00
C ASP A 4 -14.12 -0.48 -10.37
N ALA A 5 -13.49 0.70 -10.41
CA ALA A 5 -12.95 1.29 -11.62
C ALA A 5 -11.47 0.93 -11.87
N GLY A 6 -10.87 0.06 -11.04
CA GLY A 6 -9.46 -0.34 -11.14
C GLY A 6 -8.47 0.71 -10.64
N ARG A 7 -8.93 1.77 -9.94
CA ARG A 7 -8.05 2.80 -9.38
C ARG A 7 -7.43 2.32 -8.06
N LEU A 8 -6.22 2.78 -7.80
CA LEU A 8 -5.50 2.49 -6.56
C LEU A 8 -5.73 3.58 -5.52
N LEU A 9 -6.06 3.17 -4.29
CA LEU A 9 -6.13 4.08 -3.16
C LEU A 9 -4.72 4.42 -2.68
N VAL A 10 -4.42 5.70 -2.61
CA VAL A 10 -3.24 6.24 -1.94
C VAL A 10 -3.67 7.12 -0.77
N SER A 11 -2.89 7.10 0.29
CA SER A 11 -3.12 7.91 1.48
C SER A 11 -1.97 8.89 1.69
N ARG A 12 -2.28 10.05 2.27
CA ARG A 12 -1.29 10.96 2.80
C ARG A 12 -1.24 10.77 4.30
N ARG A 13 -0.08 10.45 4.82
CA ARG A 13 0.13 10.17 6.25
C ARG A 13 -0.25 11.39 7.10
N ALA A 14 -0.92 11.18 8.22
CA ALA A 14 -1.24 12.25 9.16
C ALA A 14 0.04 12.99 9.59
N LEU A 15 -0.08 14.30 9.82
CA LEU A 15 1.05 15.14 10.24
C LEU A 15 1.56 14.80 11.65
N SER A 16 0.74 14.11 12.45
CA SER A 16 1.06 13.59 13.78
C SER A 16 1.93 12.32 13.76
N LYS A 17 2.09 11.68 12.59
CA LYS A 17 2.89 10.44 12.49
C LYS A 17 4.36 10.70 12.83
N ARG A 18 4.96 9.77 13.59
CA ARG A 18 6.35 9.86 14.03
C ARG A 18 7.35 9.80 12.87
N THR A 19 7.05 9.00 11.84
CA THR A 19 7.91 8.80 10.68
C THR A 19 7.18 9.21 9.41
N TRP A 20 7.86 9.88 8.50
CA TRP A 20 7.33 10.40 7.24
C TRP A 20 5.96 11.08 7.36
N PRO A 21 5.76 12.06 8.28
CA PRO A 21 4.52 12.80 8.39
C PRO A 21 4.22 13.56 7.08
N GLY A 22 2.96 13.55 6.65
CA GLY A 22 2.51 14.28 5.47
C GLY A 22 2.97 13.75 4.12
N VAL A 23 3.61 12.59 4.07
CA VAL A 23 4.09 11.97 2.82
C VAL A 23 3.00 11.10 2.21
N TRP A 24 2.88 11.09 0.90
CA TRP A 24 2.02 10.17 0.17
C TRP A 24 2.55 8.74 0.22
N THR A 25 1.66 7.78 0.37
CA THR A 25 2.01 6.37 0.52
C THR A 25 0.93 5.45 -0.06
N ASN A 26 1.18 4.14 -0.01
CA ASN A 26 0.18 3.12 -0.29
C ASN A 26 -1.06 3.28 0.61
N SER A 27 -2.10 2.48 0.38
CA SER A 27 -3.40 2.66 1.04
C SER A 27 -3.31 2.73 2.55
N PHE A 28 -2.66 1.75 3.15
CA PHE A 28 -2.35 1.68 4.58
C PHE A 28 -1.26 0.63 4.84
N CYS A 29 -0.69 0.64 6.03
CA CYS A 29 0.31 -0.31 6.49
C CYS A 29 0.21 -0.45 8.00
N GLY A 30 0.44 -1.66 8.53
CA GLY A 30 0.39 -1.86 9.97
C GLY A 30 0.98 -3.19 10.40
N HIS A 31 1.24 -3.31 11.71
CA HIS A 31 1.85 -4.50 12.29
C HIS A 31 0.79 -5.46 12.86
N PRO A 32 0.95 -6.78 12.63
CA PRO A 32 0.13 -7.77 13.33
C PRO A 32 0.36 -7.70 14.84
N ARG A 33 -0.69 -7.92 15.61
CA ARG A 33 -0.57 -8.19 17.04
C ARG A 33 -0.03 -9.61 17.24
N TRP A 34 0.50 -9.90 18.42
CA TRP A 34 1.11 -11.20 18.72
C TRP A 34 0.21 -12.42 18.40
N THR A 35 -1.10 -12.29 18.50
CA THR A 35 -2.08 -13.36 18.26
C THR A 35 -2.80 -13.25 16.92
N GLU A 36 -2.42 -12.30 16.06
CA GLU A 36 -3.08 -12.08 14.77
C GLU A 36 -2.31 -12.75 13.62
N THR A 37 -3.05 -13.27 12.64
CA THR A 37 -2.47 -13.53 11.31
C THR A 37 -2.26 -12.19 10.57
N THR A 38 -1.45 -12.23 9.51
CA THR A 38 -1.25 -11.04 8.67
C THR A 38 -2.56 -10.54 8.09
N GLU A 39 -3.42 -11.44 7.61
CA GLU A 39 -4.72 -11.13 7.02
C GLU A 39 -5.67 -10.48 8.04
N GLN A 40 -5.72 -11.01 9.27
CA GLN A 40 -6.51 -10.40 10.36
C GLN A 40 -6.04 -8.99 10.68
N SER A 41 -4.72 -8.79 10.69
CA SER A 41 -4.12 -7.47 10.88
C SER A 41 -4.52 -6.50 9.76
N ILE A 42 -4.49 -6.95 8.50
CA ILE A 42 -4.87 -6.13 7.35
C ILE A 42 -6.32 -5.69 7.45
N VAL A 43 -7.25 -6.60 7.75
CA VAL A 43 -8.69 -6.27 7.94
C VAL A 43 -8.86 -5.25 9.07
N ARG A 44 -8.17 -5.43 10.18
CA ARG A 44 -8.23 -4.51 11.32
C ARG A 44 -7.69 -3.12 10.97
N HIS A 45 -6.56 -3.04 10.25
CA HIS A 45 -5.97 -1.77 9.83
C HIS A 45 -6.83 -1.06 8.79
N ALA A 46 -7.40 -1.78 7.82
CA ALA A 46 -8.35 -1.21 6.87
C ALA A 46 -9.53 -0.54 7.59
N ALA A 47 -10.12 -1.23 8.56
CA ALA A 47 -11.22 -0.69 9.35
C ALA A 47 -10.78 0.48 10.26
N HIS A 48 -9.60 0.41 10.88
CA HIS A 48 -9.13 1.43 11.82
C HIS A 48 -8.65 2.71 11.11
N GLU A 49 -7.87 2.59 10.04
CA GLU A 49 -7.25 3.72 9.37
C GLU A 49 -8.17 4.36 8.32
N LEU A 50 -9.00 3.55 7.66
CA LEU A 50 -9.81 3.97 6.51
C LEU A 50 -11.32 3.81 6.72
N GLY A 51 -11.77 3.20 7.83
CA GLY A 51 -13.18 2.83 8.04
C GLY A 51 -13.70 1.87 6.97
N LEU A 52 -12.82 1.09 6.34
CA LEU A 52 -13.09 0.36 5.12
C LEU A 52 -13.26 -1.13 5.38
N GLU A 53 -14.31 -1.73 4.82
CA GLU A 53 -14.41 -3.17 4.61
C GLU A 53 -13.68 -3.57 3.32
N ILE A 54 -13.04 -4.74 3.34
CA ILE A 54 -12.24 -5.23 2.20
C ILE A 54 -12.66 -6.62 1.78
N THR A 55 -12.49 -6.93 0.49
CA THR A 55 -12.74 -8.26 -0.09
C THR A 55 -11.61 -8.65 -1.05
N GLY A 56 -11.55 -9.92 -1.43
CA GLY A 56 -10.56 -10.39 -2.41
C GLY A 56 -9.12 -10.14 -1.97
N LEU A 57 -8.82 -10.33 -0.67
CA LEU A 57 -7.47 -10.14 -0.13
C LEU A 57 -6.53 -11.22 -0.65
N GLU A 58 -5.46 -10.81 -1.32
CA GLU A 58 -4.49 -11.69 -1.95
C GLU A 58 -3.07 -11.20 -1.67
N VAL A 59 -2.15 -12.14 -1.39
CA VAL A 59 -0.74 -11.81 -1.24
C VAL A 59 -0.12 -11.55 -2.61
N ALA A 60 0.51 -10.40 -2.78
CA ALA A 60 1.17 -10.00 -4.02
C ALA A 60 2.69 -10.21 -3.97
N VAL A 61 3.34 -9.75 -2.90
CA VAL A 61 4.79 -9.89 -2.69
C VAL A 61 5.05 -10.37 -1.27
N PRO A 62 5.10 -11.69 -1.03
CA PRO A 62 5.18 -12.26 0.33
C PRO A 62 6.51 -11.96 1.03
N GLY A 63 7.60 -11.84 0.29
CA GLY A 63 8.95 -11.61 0.81
C GLY A 63 9.40 -10.16 0.83
N PHE A 64 8.48 -9.20 0.63
CA PHE A 64 8.87 -7.79 0.59
C PHE A 64 9.46 -7.33 1.92
N ARG A 65 10.57 -6.62 1.80
CA ARG A 65 11.26 -5.99 2.93
C ARG A 65 11.88 -4.67 2.49
N TYR A 66 12.01 -3.74 3.42
CA TYR A 66 12.71 -2.49 3.19
C TYR A 66 13.44 -2.01 4.42
N ARG A 67 14.41 -1.12 4.20
CA ARG A 67 15.05 -0.32 5.23
C ARG A 67 15.11 1.12 4.76
N ALA A 68 14.61 2.02 5.56
CA ALA A 68 14.61 3.45 5.27
C ALA A 68 14.96 4.25 6.54
N VAL A 69 15.50 5.43 6.34
CA VAL A 69 15.81 6.39 7.43
C VAL A 69 15.02 7.65 7.16
N ASP A 70 14.21 8.03 8.09
CA ASP A 70 13.41 9.24 8.05
C ASP A 70 14.27 10.50 8.31
N ALA A 71 13.76 11.68 7.97
CA ALA A 71 14.47 12.94 8.14
C ALA A 71 14.85 13.25 9.61
N SER A 72 14.15 12.67 10.58
CA SER A 72 14.47 12.77 12.02
C SER A 72 15.53 11.76 12.47
N GLY A 73 15.99 10.87 11.58
CA GLY A 73 16.97 9.81 11.88
C GLY A 73 16.35 8.51 12.39
N VAL A 74 15.03 8.41 12.46
CA VAL A 74 14.36 7.14 12.83
C VAL A 74 14.52 6.14 11.68
N VAL A 75 14.90 4.92 12.03
CA VAL A 75 15.09 3.82 11.08
C VAL A 75 13.86 2.92 11.11
N GLU A 76 13.26 2.68 9.95
CA GLU A 76 12.34 1.55 9.72
C GLU A 76 13.09 0.45 8.98
N ASN A 77 12.98 -0.79 9.46
CA ASN A 77 13.61 -1.97 8.86
C ASN A 77 12.63 -3.14 9.02
N GLU A 78 11.79 -3.31 8.02
CA GLU A 78 10.55 -4.07 8.10
C GLU A 78 10.56 -5.25 7.14
N ILE A 79 9.98 -6.38 7.59
CA ILE A 79 9.43 -7.42 6.70
C ILE A 79 7.95 -7.09 6.59
N CYS A 80 7.52 -6.68 5.41
CA CYS A 80 6.20 -6.11 5.18
C CYS A 80 5.56 -6.71 3.92
N PRO A 81 5.03 -7.94 3.96
CA PRO A 81 4.39 -8.56 2.81
C PRO A 81 3.36 -7.63 2.17
N VAL A 82 3.37 -7.54 0.84
CA VAL A 82 2.44 -6.70 0.09
C VAL A 82 1.22 -7.52 -0.29
N TYR A 83 0.05 -6.95 -0.03
CA TYR A 83 -1.25 -7.52 -0.40
C TYR A 83 -2.00 -6.58 -1.33
N VAL A 84 -2.86 -7.16 -2.15
CA VAL A 84 -3.88 -6.44 -2.92
C VAL A 84 -5.26 -6.87 -2.42
N ALA A 85 -6.22 -5.95 -2.44
CA ALA A 85 -7.60 -6.21 -2.05
C ALA A 85 -8.53 -5.17 -2.68
N ARG A 86 -9.83 -5.50 -2.78
CA ARG A 86 -10.88 -4.58 -3.24
C ARG A 86 -11.52 -3.85 -2.06
N ALA A 87 -11.82 -2.57 -2.27
CA ALA A 87 -12.68 -1.80 -1.37
C ALA A 87 -14.12 -2.35 -1.47
N ALA A 88 -14.77 -2.59 -0.33
CA ALA A 88 -16.10 -3.17 -0.25
C ALA A 88 -17.12 -2.27 0.48
N SER A 89 -16.71 -1.09 0.93
CA SER A 89 -17.57 -0.08 1.56
C SER A 89 -17.08 1.33 1.26
N ASP A 90 -17.83 2.32 1.72
CA ASP A 90 -17.38 3.73 1.69
C ASP A 90 -16.19 3.94 2.63
N LEU A 91 -15.37 4.93 2.27
CA LEU A 91 -14.18 5.34 3.03
C LEU A 91 -14.52 6.36 4.11
N THR A 92 -13.99 6.15 5.32
CA THR A 92 -14.02 7.13 6.41
C THR A 92 -12.65 7.17 7.09
N ALA A 93 -11.76 8.04 6.60
CA ALA A 93 -10.40 8.12 7.10
C ALA A 93 -10.34 8.52 8.58
N ASN A 94 -9.52 7.82 9.34
CA ASN A 94 -9.15 8.24 10.69
C ASN A 94 -8.13 9.38 10.60
N PRO A 95 -8.44 10.61 11.09
CA PRO A 95 -7.56 11.77 10.95
C PRO A 95 -6.24 11.64 11.74
N ASP A 96 -6.16 10.75 12.73
CA ASP A 96 -4.93 10.48 13.46
C ASP A 96 -3.93 9.64 12.64
N GLU A 97 -4.42 8.96 11.61
CA GLU A 97 -3.64 8.08 10.73
C GLU A 97 -3.43 8.69 9.34
N VAL A 98 -4.47 9.32 8.80
CA VAL A 98 -4.55 9.75 7.39
C VAL A 98 -5.02 11.19 7.30
N ALA A 99 -4.21 12.05 6.66
CA ALA A 99 -4.56 13.44 6.41
C ALA A 99 -5.42 13.61 5.14
N GLU A 100 -5.14 12.82 4.11
CA GLU A 100 -5.83 12.90 2.81
C GLU A 100 -5.88 11.53 2.14
N LEU A 101 -6.88 11.32 1.28
CA LEU A 101 -7.04 10.13 0.44
C LEU A 101 -7.21 10.53 -1.03
N ALA A 102 -6.70 9.71 -1.93
CA ALA A 102 -6.95 9.86 -3.36
C ALA A 102 -7.04 8.49 -4.05
N TRP A 103 -8.00 8.38 -4.98
CA TRP A 103 -8.04 7.29 -5.94
C TRP A 103 -7.23 7.68 -7.17
N ALA A 104 -6.20 6.95 -7.49
CA ALA A 104 -5.27 7.24 -8.58
C ALA A 104 -5.34 6.17 -9.68
N GLU A 105 -5.31 6.60 -10.93
CA GLU A 105 -5.09 5.72 -12.07
C GLU A 105 -3.72 5.04 -11.94
N PRO A 106 -3.63 3.69 -12.01
CA PRO A 106 -2.38 2.97 -11.73
C PRO A 106 -1.21 3.43 -12.60
N GLY A 107 -1.40 3.55 -13.91
CA GLY A 107 -0.32 3.97 -14.81
C GLY A 107 0.13 5.41 -14.58
N THR A 108 -0.77 6.30 -14.17
CA THR A 108 -0.40 7.67 -13.80
C THR A 108 0.35 7.69 -12.47
N LEU A 109 -0.09 6.88 -11.51
CA LEU A 109 0.60 6.72 -10.22
C LEU A 109 2.01 6.14 -10.41
N GLY A 110 2.15 5.09 -11.22
CA GLY A 110 3.45 4.48 -11.52
C GLY A 110 4.43 5.51 -12.09
N ARG A 111 4.01 6.27 -13.11
CA ARG A 111 4.84 7.36 -13.68
C ARG A 111 5.18 8.46 -12.66
N ALA A 112 4.24 8.82 -11.78
CA ALA A 112 4.50 9.82 -10.74
C ALA A 112 5.53 9.32 -9.72
N VAL A 113 5.44 8.07 -9.28
CA VAL A 113 6.40 7.43 -8.38
C VAL A 113 7.80 7.40 -9.01
N ASP A 114 7.91 7.05 -10.30
CA ASP A 114 9.19 7.02 -11.02
C ASP A 114 9.80 8.43 -11.18
N ALA A 115 8.97 9.42 -11.51
CA ALA A 115 9.43 10.79 -11.80
C ALA A 115 9.72 11.61 -10.54
N THR A 116 9.00 11.34 -9.44
CA THR A 116 9.07 12.13 -8.18
C THR A 116 9.11 11.24 -6.94
N PRO A 117 10.06 10.28 -6.83
CA PRO A 117 10.08 9.31 -5.73
C PRO A 117 10.18 9.96 -4.35
N TRP A 118 10.73 11.16 -4.26
CA TRP A 118 10.84 11.95 -3.03
C TRP A 118 9.49 12.42 -2.47
N ALA A 119 8.42 12.42 -3.27
CA ALA A 119 7.07 12.81 -2.84
C ALA A 119 6.32 11.66 -2.14
N PHE A 120 6.85 10.44 -2.24
CA PHE A 120 6.24 9.22 -1.74
C PHE A 120 7.07 8.58 -0.62
N SER A 121 6.44 7.72 0.16
CA SER A 121 7.17 6.94 1.15
C SER A 121 8.17 5.99 0.48
N PRO A 122 9.36 5.78 1.07
CA PRO A 122 10.37 4.89 0.48
C PRO A 122 9.84 3.47 0.22
N TRP A 123 9.01 2.94 1.12
CA TRP A 123 8.42 1.61 0.93
C TRP A 123 7.42 1.57 -0.23
N MET A 124 6.62 2.62 -0.46
CA MET A 124 5.72 2.67 -1.61
C MET A 124 6.48 2.65 -2.92
N VAL A 125 7.57 3.41 -3.04
CA VAL A 125 8.44 3.41 -4.23
C VAL A 125 8.96 1.99 -4.52
N LEU A 126 9.44 1.31 -3.49
CA LEU A 126 9.95 -0.06 -3.60
C LEU A 126 8.83 -1.09 -3.87
N GLN A 127 7.65 -0.89 -3.29
CA GLN A 127 6.48 -1.76 -3.52
C GLN A 127 5.97 -1.67 -4.95
N VAL A 128 5.92 -0.48 -5.55
CA VAL A 128 5.53 -0.32 -6.96
C VAL A 128 6.46 -1.10 -7.88
N ALA A 129 7.77 -1.00 -7.67
CA ALA A 129 8.76 -1.78 -8.42
C ALA A 129 8.54 -3.30 -8.21
N ALA A 130 8.40 -3.74 -6.96
CA ALA A 130 8.21 -5.16 -6.64
C ALA A 130 6.89 -5.74 -7.20
N LEU A 131 5.82 -4.94 -7.29
CA LEU A 131 4.56 -5.35 -7.90
C LEU A 131 4.70 -5.56 -9.41
N ARG A 132 5.42 -4.69 -10.10
CA ARG A 132 5.74 -4.83 -11.54
C ARG A 132 6.56 -6.10 -11.81
N ASP A 133 7.58 -6.34 -10.97
CA ASP A 133 8.44 -7.52 -11.07
C ASP A 133 7.65 -8.82 -10.81
N ALA A 134 6.74 -8.83 -9.83
CA ALA A 134 5.92 -9.98 -9.50
C ALA A 134 5.00 -10.40 -10.65
N ALA A 135 4.48 -9.45 -11.44
CA ALA A 135 3.65 -9.76 -12.60
C ALA A 135 4.47 -10.24 -13.81
N SER A 136 5.75 -9.92 -13.86
CA SER A 136 6.66 -10.29 -14.96
C SER A 136 7.36 -11.64 -14.72
N GLY A 137 7.16 -12.27 -13.56
CA GLY A 137 7.85 -13.50 -13.16
C GLY A 137 7.46 -14.73 -13.98
N PRO A 138 8.37 -15.72 -14.14
CA PRO A 138 8.18 -16.89 -15.00
C PRO A 138 7.13 -17.90 -14.48
N ASP A 139 6.74 -17.83 -13.23
CA ASP A 139 5.88 -18.85 -12.60
C ASP A 139 4.37 -18.66 -12.84
N GLY A 140 3.95 -17.68 -13.65
CA GLY A 140 2.64 -17.63 -14.33
C GLY A 140 1.34 -17.71 -13.50
N ALA A 141 1.44 -17.92 -12.20
CA ALA A 141 0.27 -18.02 -11.30
C ALA A 141 0.00 -16.71 -10.57
N VAL A 142 -0.02 -15.60 -11.30
CA VAL A 142 -0.40 -14.30 -10.75
C VAL A 142 -1.91 -14.27 -10.67
N SER A 143 -2.44 -13.89 -9.49
CA SER A 143 -3.89 -13.75 -9.36
C SER A 143 -4.43 -12.70 -10.34
N PRO A 144 -5.71 -12.80 -10.75
CA PRO A 144 -6.30 -11.83 -11.66
C PRO A 144 -6.19 -10.38 -11.16
N LEU A 145 -6.40 -10.16 -9.86
CA LEU A 145 -6.32 -8.83 -9.26
C LEU A 145 -4.88 -8.29 -9.24
N LEU A 146 -3.90 -9.13 -8.92
CA LEU A 146 -2.50 -8.72 -8.97
C LEU A 146 -2.06 -8.45 -10.41
N ALA A 147 -2.47 -9.29 -11.38
CA ALA A 147 -2.18 -9.07 -12.80
C ALA A 147 -2.77 -7.75 -13.30
N GLU A 148 -4.01 -7.44 -12.92
CA GLU A 148 -4.68 -6.17 -13.22
C GLU A 148 -3.86 -4.98 -12.69
N VAL A 149 -3.53 -4.99 -11.39
CA VAL A 149 -2.80 -3.90 -10.73
C VAL A 149 -1.41 -3.71 -11.31
N ALA A 150 -0.64 -4.78 -11.44
CA ALA A 150 0.74 -4.70 -11.87
C ALA A 150 0.88 -4.33 -13.36
N SER A 151 0.03 -4.89 -14.22
CA SER A 151 -0.02 -4.52 -15.65
C SER A 151 -0.39 -3.03 -15.83
N ALA A 152 -1.28 -2.53 -15.00
CA ALA A 152 -1.73 -1.14 -15.07
C ALA A 152 -0.71 -0.14 -14.48
N LEU A 153 0.18 -0.57 -13.60
CA LEU A 153 1.27 0.25 -13.06
C LEU A 153 2.37 0.53 -14.09
N GLY A 154 2.46 -0.27 -15.16
CA GLY A 154 3.39 -0.11 -16.29
C GLY A 154 4.78 -0.68 -16.06
#